data_20a93d523c6f9b8007a57ed7a94cd882
#
_entry.id   20a93d523c6f9b8007a57ed7a94cd882
#
_cell.length_a   1.000
_cell.length_b   1.000
_cell.length_c   1.000
_cell.angle_alpha   90.00
_cell.angle_beta   90.00
_cell.angle_gamma   90.00
#
_symmetry.space_group_name_H-M   'P 1'
#
loop_
_entity.id
_entity.type
_entity.pdbx_description
1 polymer ?
#
loop_
_entity_poly.entity_id
_entity_poly.type
_entity_poly.pdbx_seq_one_letter_code
_entity_poly.pdbx_strand_id
1 'polypeptide(L)'
;MKRRAMKLYHSVLLLFSCQFIHTMALNCEMICGTLKQIDAGAGSVVGVNDQNEVFVLINNVFTKVFTSLKHFSVGPAGQFGVDTANNIFKVRGGSLVQITGLLKQVDAGGDQNVAGVNMNDDIYCLNMDANNNLPSNSVPWVQLNGKLKYYSCGPYSCWGVSGDELIWIMKGVSGNTCSGSGSFVKIPGLLSMIEVATDGSVFGVNSQGVLYQRTDVSQSNPAGTDWLSIVACPNGHKHVSFDLGLLWVVCVDGSVRRCTL
;
A
#
# COMPACT_ATOMS: atom_id res chain seq x y z
N MET A 1 36.71 70.88 8.10
CA MET A 1 36.69 69.61 7.35
C MET A 1 35.80 68.57 8.06
N LYS A 2 34.59 68.34 7.57
CA LYS A 2 33.66 67.35 8.12
C LYS A 2 33.59 66.16 7.16
N ARG A 3 34.09 64.98 7.62
CA ARG A 3 34.00 63.72 6.88
C ARG A 3 32.60 63.17 7.04
N ARG A 4 31.87 62.98 5.93
CA ARG A 4 30.61 62.25 5.89
C ARG A 4 30.91 60.78 5.77
N ALA A 5 30.39 59.96 6.72
CA ALA A 5 30.42 58.49 6.63
C ALA A 5 29.26 58.04 5.75
N MET A 6 29.59 57.30 4.72
CA MET A 6 28.65 56.70 3.79
C MET A 6 28.24 55.30 4.36
N LYS A 7 26.97 55.15 4.75
CA LYS A 7 26.39 53.86 5.17
C LYS A 7 26.12 53.00 3.91
N LEU A 8 26.79 51.89 3.79
CA LEU A 8 26.51 50.85 2.78
C LEU A 8 25.31 50.04 3.28
N TYR A 9 24.19 50.08 2.58
CA TYR A 9 23.05 49.16 2.77
C TYR A 9 23.33 47.90 1.96
N HIS A 10 23.54 46.77 2.66
CA HIS A 10 23.56 45.44 2.04
C HIS A 10 22.12 44.96 1.88
N SER A 11 21.61 45.03 0.66
CA SER A 11 20.36 44.39 0.30
C SER A 11 20.59 42.87 0.20
N VAL A 12 20.09 42.10 1.16
CA VAL A 12 20.02 40.64 1.08
C VAL A 12 18.90 40.28 0.13
N LEU A 13 19.25 39.85 -1.08
CA LEU A 13 18.31 39.27 -2.04
C LEU A 13 17.99 37.85 -1.58
N LEU A 14 16.80 37.65 -0.95
CA LEU A 14 16.24 36.34 -0.69
C LEU A 14 15.75 35.75 -2.02
N LEU A 15 16.55 34.88 -2.62
CA LEU A 15 16.11 34.04 -3.74
C LEU A 15 15.15 32.97 -3.20
N PHE A 16 13.84 33.21 -3.33
CA PHE A 16 12.82 32.17 -3.22
C PHE A 16 12.98 31.24 -4.42
N SER A 17 13.59 30.07 -4.23
CA SER A 17 13.53 28.98 -5.19
C SER A 17 12.09 28.44 -5.20
N CYS A 18 11.31 28.84 -6.20
CA CYS A 18 10.02 28.21 -6.47
C CYS A 18 10.32 26.77 -6.94
N GLN A 19 10.29 25.81 -6.03
CA GLN A 19 10.31 24.40 -6.40
C GLN A 19 8.96 24.09 -7.08
N PHE A 20 8.99 23.92 -8.39
CA PHE A 20 7.85 23.39 -9.13
C PHE A 20 7.61 21.96 -8.65
N ILE A 21 6.58 21.78 -7.84
CA ILE A 21 6.06 20.45 -7.53
C ILE A 21 5.46 19.93 -8.84
N HIS A 22 6.15 19.00 -9.48
CA HIS A 22 5.61 18.30 -10.64
C HIS A 22 4.48 17.40 -10.15
N THR A 23 3.24 17.79 -10.38
CA THR A 23 2.05 16.94 -10.15
C THR A 23 1.64 16.35 -11.49
N MET A 24 1.48 15.02 -11.53
CA MET A 24 0.92 14.34 -12.68
C MET A 24 -0.61 14.39 -12.58
N ALA A 25 -1.27 15.02 -13.53
CA ALA A 25 -2.72 14.94 -13.68
C ALA A 25 -3.06 13.68 -14.47
N LEU A 26 -3.81 12.77 -13.84
CA LEU A 26 -4.21 11.50 -14.45
C LEU A 26 -5.57 11.60 -15.14
N ASN A 27 -5.78 10.73 -16.14
CA ASN A 27 -7.12 10.49 -16.68
C ASN A 27 -7.83 9.49 -15.76
N CYS A 28 -8.80 9.97 -14.99
CA CYS A 28 -9.54 9.19 -14.01
C CYS A 28 -11.02 9.18 -14.30
N GLU A 29 -11.65 8.02 -14.19
CA GLU A 29 -13.10 7.85 -14.19
C GLU A 29 -13.60 7.45 -12.81
N MET A 30 -14.84 7.82 -12.49
CA MET A 30 -15.50 7.43 -11.24
C MET A 30 -16.16 6.06 -11.44
N ILE A 31 -15.89 5.14 -10.53
CA ILE A 31 -16.57 3.84 -10.46
C ILE A 31 -17.63 3.90 -9.35
N CYS A 32 -18.86 3.48 -9.66
CA CYS A 32 -19.94 3.49 -8.67
C CYS A 32 -19.62 2.60 -7.48
N GLY A 33 -19.73 3.15 -6.27
CA GLY A 33 -19.49 2.49 -5.00
C GLY A 33 -18.85 3.41 -3.97
N THR A 34 -18.93 3.03 -2.70
CA THR A 34 -18.30 3.74 -1.58
C THR A 34 -17.48 2.75 -0.77
N LEU A 35 -16.18 2.98 -0.69
CA LEU A 35 -15.23 2.10 -0.02
C LEU A 35 -14.38 2.86 0.99
N LYS A 36 -13.79 2.14 1.95
CA LYS A 36 -12.73 2.64 2.84
C LYS A 36 -11.35 2.09 2.47
N GLN A 37 -11.32 0.93 1.79
CA GLN A 37 -10.11 0.22 1.38
C GLN A 37 -10.38 -0.41 0.02
N ILE A 38 -9.37 -0.40 -0.85
CA ILE A 38 -9.37 -1.04 -2.15
C ILE A 38 -8.08 -1.83 -2.32
N ASP A 39 -8.14 -2.96 -3.01
CA ASP A 39 -6.98 -3.71 -3.41
C ASP A 39 -7.15 -4.27 -4.82
N ALA A 40 -6.06 -4.29 -5.58
CA ALA A 40 -6.03 -4.74 -6.96
C ALA A 40 -4.80 -5.63 -7.17
N GLY A 41 -5.02 -6.83 -7.64
CA GLY A 41 -3.93 -7.78 -7.90
C GLY A 41 -4.41 -9.00 -8.67
N ALA A 42 -3.50 -9.55 -9.48
CA ALA A 42 -3.78 -10.72 -10.32
C ALA A 42 -5.03 -10.59 -11.21
N GLY A 43 -5.30 -9.37 -11.71
CA GLY A 43 -6.45 -9.05 -12.58
C GLY A 43 -7.79 -8.90 -11.85
N SER A 44 -7.80 -8.93 -10.52
CA SER A 44 -9.00 -8.72 -9.70
C SER A 44 -8.90 -7.40 -8.95
N VAL A 45 -10.07 -6.76 -8.72
CA VAL A 45 -10.18 -5.56 -7.88
C VAL A 45 -11.23 -5.83 -6.81
N VAL A 46 -10.86 -5.59 -5.57
CA VAL A 46 -11.70 -5.82 -4.40
C VAL A 46 -11.73 -4.57 -3.52
N GLY A 47 -12.72 -4.47 -2.66
CA GLY A 47 -12.79 -3.37 -1.71
C GLY A 47 -13.64 -3.67 -0.51
N VAL A 48 -13.45 -2.89 0.54
CA VAL A 48 -14.21 -2.97 1.79
C VAL A 48 -14.82 -1.61 2.10
N ASN A 49 -16.10 -1.59 2.48
CA ASN A 49 -16.79 -0.37 2.92
C ASN A 49 -16.73 -0.17 4.45
N ASP A 50 -17.29 0.93 4.94
CA ASP A 50 -17.30 1.24 6.38
C ASP A 50 -18.17 0.28 7.22
N GLN A 51 -19.08 -0.47 6.58
CA GLN A 51 -19.88 -1.53 7.21
C GLN A 51 -19.14 -2.88 7.27
N ASN A 52 -17.86 -2.94 6.83
CA ASN A 52 -17.07 -4.18 6.72
C ASN A 52 -17.67 -5.21 5.74
N GLU A 53 -18.34 -4.72 4.71
CA GLU A 53 -18.79 -5.52 3.59
C GLU A 53 -17.72 -5.53 2.51
N VAL A 54 -17.48 -6.72 1.94
CA VAL A 54 -16.46 -6.93 0.89
C VAL A 54 -17.15 -6.99 -0.47
N PHE A 55 -16.53 -6.28 -1.42
CA PHE A 55 -16.99 -6.19 -2.80
C PHE A 55 -15.88 -6.64 -3.76
N VAL A 56 -16.29 -7.27 -4.85
CA VAL A 56 -15.43 -7.56 -6.01
C VAL A 56 -15.97 -6.76 -7.19
N LEU A 57 -15.08 -6.17 -7.98
CA LEU A 57 -15.44 -5.48 -9.19
C LEU A 57 -15.72 -6.49 -10.31
N ILE A 58 -16.97 -6.53 -10.79
CA ILE A 58 -17.43 -7.40 -11.88
C ILE A 58 -18.13 -6.51 -12.92
N ASN A 59 -17.62 -6.50 -14.15
CA ASN A 59 -18.21 -5.68 -15.24
C ASN A 59 -18.39 -4.19 -14.85
N ASN A 60 -17.39 -3.60 -14.21
CA ASN A 60 -17.39 -2.22 -13.70
C ASN A 60 -18.41 -1.94 -12.57
N VAL A 61 -18.94 -2.96 -11.91
CA VAL A 61 -19.87 -2.83 -10.76
C VAL A 61 -19.29 -3.55 -9.55
N PHE A 62 -19.20 -2.86 -8.42
CA PHE A 62 -18.83 -3.46 -7.15
C PHE A 62 -19.97 -4.34 -6.62
N THR A 63 -19.76 -5.66 -6.67
CA THR A 63 -20.72 -6.68 -6.23
C THR A 63 -20.31 -7.20 -4.87
N LYS A 64 -21.22 -7.16 -3.89
CA LYS A 64 -20.98 -7.66 -2.53
C LYS A 64 -20.82 -9.18 -2.54
N VAL A 65 -19.74 -9.66 -1.93
CA VAL A 65 -19.40 -11.10 -1.85
C VAL A 65 -19.28 -11.62 -0.42
N PHE A 66 -18.78 -10.81 0.52
CA PHE A 66 -18.64 -11.20 1.93
C PHE A 66 -19.06 -10.06 2.86
N THR A 67 -19.21 -10.40 4.15
CA THR A 67 -19.48 -9.44 5.24
C THR A 67 -18.50 -9.65 6.38
N SER A 68 -18.41 -8.66 7.27
CA SER A 68 -17.66 -8.74 8.53
C SER A 68 -16.12 -8.75 8.39
N LEU A 69 -15.57 -8.39 7.22
CA LEU A 69 -14.13 -8.20 7.06
C LEU A 69 -13.79 -6.71 7.04
N LYS A 70 -12.85 -6.29 7.89
CA LYS A 70 -12.39 -4.89 7.95
C LYS A 70 -11.30 -4.55 6.94
N HIS A 71 -10.60 -5.56 6.43
CA HIS A 71 -9.55 -5.48 5.41
C HIS A 71 -9.60 -6.73 4.53
N PHE A 72 -9.37 -6.57 3.21
CA PHE A 72 -9.39 -7.67 2.26
C PHE A 72 -8.38 -7.42 1.15
N SER A 73 -7.54 -8.40 0.86
CA SER A 73 -6.46 -8.30 -0.11
C SER A 73 -6.54 -9.42 -1.15
N VAL A 74 -6.14 -9.10 -2.37
CA VAL A 74 -6.10 -9.98 -3.53
C VAL A 74 -4.76 -9.84 -4.26
N GLY A 75 -4.17 -10.96 -4.65
CA GLY A 75 -2.93 -10.95 -5.39
C GLY A 75 -2.53 -12.35 -5.83
N PRO A 76 -1.27 -12.54 -6.28
CA PRO A 76 -0.77 -13.84 -6.73
C PRO A 76 -0.87 -14.94 -5.66
N ALA A 77 -0.75 -14.59 -4.36
CA ALA A 77 -0.90 -15.54 -3.26
C ALA A 77 -2.38 -15.96 -3.00
N GLY A 78 -3.34 -15.32 -3.66
CA GLY A 78 -4.77 -15.59 -3.53
C GLY A 78 -5.57 -14.45 -2.90
N GLN A 79 -6.65 -14.80 -2.20
CA GLN A 79 -7.54 -13.83 -1.56
C GLN A 79 -7.57 -14.07 -0.05
N PHE A 80 -7.29 -13.01 0.71
CA PHE A 80 -7.22 -13.07 2.16
C PHE A 80 -7.95 -11.88 2.78
N GLY A 81 -8.48 -12.07 3.99
CA GLY A 81 -9.12 -10.99 4.73
C GLY A 81 -8.97 -11.13 6.22
N VAL A 82 -9.24 -10.06 6.94
CA VAL A 82 -9.26 -10.05 8.40
C VAL A 82 -10.56 -9.41 8.90
N ASP A 83 -11.16 -10.00 9.93
CA ASP A 83 -12.36 -9.49 10.54
C ASP A 83 -12.09 -8.45 11.64
N THR A 84 -13.12 -7.95 12.29
CA THR A 84 -13.02 -6.98 13.38
C THR A 84 -12.42 -7.56 14.66
N ALA A 85 -12.42 -8.89 14.82
CA ALA A 85 -11.77 -9.62 15.90
C ALA A 85 -10.31 -9.99 15.55
N ASN A 86 -9.82 -9.58 14.36
CA ASN A 86 -8.50 -9.86 13.82
C ASN A 86 -8.26 -11.31 13.36
N ASN A 87 -9.31 -12.11 13.27
CA ASN A 87 -9.20 -13.45 12.68
C ASN A 87 -8.85 -13.33 11.19
N ILE A 88 -8.00 -14.26 10.72
CA ILE A 88 -7.51 -14.28 9.34
C ILE A 88 -8.34 -15.30 8.56
N PHE A 89 -8.75 -14.92 7.35
CA PHE A 89 -9.50 -15.80 6.44
C PHE A 89 -8.80 -15.88 5.09
N LYS A 90 -8.81 -17.08 4.51
CA LYS A 90 -8.47 -17.32 3.09
C LYS A 90 -9.75 -17.71 2.35
N VAL A 91 -9.91 -17.20 1.12
CA VAL A 91 -11.00 -17.66 0.24
C VAL A 91 -10.63 -18.99 -0.38
N ARG A 92 -11.50 -19.98 -0.24
CA ARG A 92 -11.40 -21.30 -0.88
C ARG A 92 -12.77 -21.71 -1.44
N GLY A 93 -12.83 -22.00 -2.72
CA GLY A 93 -14.08 -22.40 -3.38
C GLY A 93 -15.22 -21.38 -3.20
N GLY A 94 -14.89 -20.07 -3.17
CA GLY A 94 -15.86 -18.98 -2.98
C GLY A 94 -16.33 -18.79 -1.53
N SER A 95 -15.74 -19.49 -0.55
CA SER A 95 -16.09 -19.37 0.87
C SER A 95 -14.90 -18.90 1.71
N LEU A 96 -15.18 -18.18 2.79
CA LEU A 96 -14.19 -17.78 3.79
C LEU A 96 -13.82 -18.96 4.68
N VAL A 97 -12.56 -19.34 4.71
CA VAL A 97 -12.01 -20.37 5.61
C VAL A 97 -11.05 -19.70 6.56
N GLN A 98 -11.36 -19.77 7.86
CA GLN A 98 -10.47 -19.22 8.89
C GLN A 98 -9.16 -20.00 8.95
N ILE A 99 -8.06 -19.29 9.05
CA ILE A 99 -6.72 -19.83 9.28
C ILE A 99 -6.15 -19.34 10.61
N THR A 100 -5.18 -20.07 11.16
CA THR A 100 -4.58 -19.71 12.46
C THR A 100 -3.79 -18.43 12.39
N GLY A 101 -3.80 -17.65 13.48
CA GLY A 101 -3.14 -16.36 13.61
C GLY A 101 -4.13 -15.21 13.79
N LEU A 102 -3.61 -14.05 14.19
CA LEU A 102 -4.38 -12.82 14.37
C LEU A 102 -3.64 -11.65 13.71
N LEU A 103 -4.26 -10.98 12.74
CA LEU A 103 -3.73 -9.80 12.07
C LEU A 103 -4.79 -8.69 12.01
N LYS A 104 -4.35 -7.43 12.08
CA LYS A 104 -5.23 -6.28 11.83
C LYS A 104 -5.30 -5.86 10.37
N GLN A 105 -4.25 -6.23 9.59
CA GLN A 105 -4.12 -5.99 8.15
C GLN A 105 -3.38 -7.18 7.54
N VAL A 106 -3.78 -7.60 6.36
CA VAL A 106 -3.21 -8.69 5.56
C VAL A 106 -2.99 -8.22 4.13
N ASP A 107 -1.92 -8.70 3.50
CA ASP A 107 -1.57 -8.44 2.12
C ASP A 107 -1.23 -9.74 1.39
N ALA A 108 -1.77 -9.92 0.19
CA ALA A 108 -1.58 -11.08 -0.68
C ALA A 108 -0.82 -10.74 -1.98
N GLY A 109 -0.20 -9.55 -2.05
CA GLY A 109 0.51 -9.04 -3.24
C GLY A 109 1.83 -9.74 -3.54
N GLY A 110 2.44 -10.42 -2.56
CA GLY A 110 3.62 -11.24 -2.78
C GLY A 110 3.34 -12.45 -3.68
N ASP A 111 4.34 -12.86 -4.48
CA ASP A 111 4.17 -13.91 -5.50
C ASP A 111 3.65 -15.24 -4.91
N GLN A 112 4.32 -15.77 -3.88
CA GLN A 112 3.91 -16.97 -3.15
C GLN A 112 3.94 -16.73 -1.63
N ASN A 113 3.69 -15.53 -1.19
CA ASN A 113 3.68 -15.19 0.23
C ASN A 113 2.57 -14.21 0.57
N VAL A 114 2.15 -14.30 1.81
CA VAL A 114 1.16 -13.43 2.43
C VAL A 114 1.85 -12.71 3.57
N ALA A 115 1.62 -11.43 3.69
CA ALA A 115 2.19 -10.60 4.74
C ALA A 115 1.12 -9.91 5.56
N GLY A 116 1.48 -9.34 6.68
CA GLY A 116 0.55 -8.57 7.49
C GLY A 116 1.11 -8.12 8.82
N VAL A 117 0.33 -7.36 9.53
CA VAL A 117 0.69 -6.83 10.85
C VAL A 117 -0.42 -7.13 11.87
N ASN A 118 -0.01 -7.43 13.11
CA ASN A 118 -0.95 -7.68 14.20
C ASN A 118 -1.33 -6.39 14.94
N MET A 119 -2.11 -6.51 16.01
CA MET A 119 -2.61 -5.40 16.82
C MET A 119 -1.50 -4.65 17.59
N ASN A 120 -0.35 -5.29 17.76
CA ASN A 120 0.84 -4.74 18.42
C ASN A 120 1.87 -4.20 17.42
N ASP A 121 1.48 -4.06 16.14
CA ASP A 121 2.36 -3.68 15.04
C ASP A 121 3.49 -4.71 14.73
N ASP A 122 3.41 -5.93 15.28
CA ASP A 122 4.32 -7.01 14.91
C ASP A 122 4.06 -7.44 13.47
N ILE A 123 5.14 -7.66 12.73
CA ILE A 123 5.12 -7.98 11.31
C ILE A 123 5.19 -9.49 11.15
N TYR A 124 4.34 -10.04 10.32
CA TYR A 124 4.30 -11.46 10.00
C TYR A 124 4.29 -11.70 8.51
N CYS A 125 4.91 -12.79 8.08
CA CYS A 125 4.75 -13.30 6.73
C CYS A 125 4.58 -14.82 6.72
N LEU A 126 4.01 -15.32 5.64
CA LEU A 126 3.72 -16.74 5.43
C LEU A 126 4.09 -17.09 4.00
N ASN A 127 4.98 -18.07 3.82
CA ASN A 127 5.26 -18.67 2.53
C ASN A 127 4.16 -19.65 2.14
N MET A 128 3.70 -19.57 0.90
CA MET A 128 2.79 -20.51 0.27
C MET A 128 3.60 -21.55 -0.54
N ASP A 129 3.02 -22.69 -0.88
CA ASP A 129 3.63 -23.59 -1.85
C ASP A 129 3.47 -23.05 -3.30
N ALA A 130 4.12 -23.69 -4.27
CA ALA A 130 4.08 -23.32 -5.68
C ALA A 130 2.66 -23.28 -6.30
N ASN A 131 1.67 -23.89 -5.65
CA ASN A 131 0.26 -23.87 -6.05
C ASN A 131 -0.58 -22.93 -5.17
N ASN A 132 0.06 -22.05 -4.39
CA ASN A 132 -0.59 -21.15 -3.44
C ASN A 132 -1.45 -21.85 -2.38
N ASN A 133 -1.07 -23.09 -2.01
CA ASN A 133 -1.68 -23.78 -0.88
C ASN A 133 -0.97 -23.43 0.42
N LEU A 134 -1.72 -23.49 1.51
CA LEU A 134 -1.14 -23.40 2.85
C LEU A 134 -0.31 -24.66 3.14
N PRO A 135 0.89 -24.52 3.72
CA PRO A 135 1.82 -25.64 3.90
C PRO A 135 1.32 -26.71 4.86
N SER A 136 0.34 -26.43 5.72
CA SER A 136 -0.28 -27.39 6.64
C SER A 136 -1.57 -26.83 7.26
N ASN A 137 -2.26 -27.63 8.09
CA ASN A 137 -3.38 -27.18 8.91
C ASN A 137 -2.93 -26.20 10.01
N SER A 138 -1.67 -26.26 10.43
CA SER A 138 -1.03 -25.28 11.31
C SER A 138 -0.21 -24.32 10.45
N VAL A 139 -0.68 -23.08 10.30
CA VAL A 139 -0.06 -22.08 9.42
C VAL A 139 1.22 -21.54 10.07
N PRO A 140 2.41 -21.76 9.49
CA PRO A 140 3.68 -21.35 10.09
C PRO A 140 4.00 -19.90 9.77
N TRP A 141 3.32 -18.98 10.43
CA TRP A 141 3.66 -17.55 10.33
C TRP A 141 5.09 -17.31 10.83
N VAL A 142 5.87 -16.58 10.06
CA VAL A 142 7.21 -16.12 10.43
C VAL A 142 7.08 -14.68 10.91
N GLN A 143 7.49 -14.43 12.16
CA GLN A 143 7.58 -13.06 12.67
C GLN A 143 8.87 -12.41 12.19
N LEU A 144 8.75 -11.19 11.67
CA LEU A 144 9.88 -10.37 11.24
C LEU A 144 10.22 -9.34 12.34
N ASN A 145 11.49 -8.93 12.42
CA ASN A 145 11.92 -7.90 13.34
C ASN A 145 11.38 -6.52 12.92
N GLY A 146 10.97 -5.71 13.90
CA GLY A 146 10.45 -4.36 13.67
C GLY A 146 8.98 -4.21 14.02
N LYS A 147 8.46 -3.00 13.80
CA LYS A 147 7.07 -2.63 14.08
C LYS A 147 6.53 -1.79 12.94
N LEU A 148 5.44 -2.24 12.32
CA LEU A 148 4.75 -1.53 11.25
C LEU A 148 3.24 -1.53 11.49
N LYS A 149 2.58 -0.43 11.16
CA LYS A 149 1.10 -0.34 11.21
C LYS A 149 0.44 -0.86 9.93
N TYR A 150 1.18 -0.86 8.81
CA TYR A 150 0.77 -1.34 7.49
C TYR A 150 1.96 -1.99 6.78
N TYR A 151 1.74 -3.09 6.06
CA TYR A 151 2.80 -3.84 5.38
C TYR A 151 2.27 -4.49 4.10
N SER A 152 2.88 -4.21 2.97
CA SER A 152 2.49 -4.71 1.64
C SER A 152 3.71 -5.28 0.91
N CYS A 153 3.51 -6.36 0.19
CA CYS A 153 4.54 -7.12 -0.51
C CYS A 153 4.27 -7.22 -2.00
N GLY A 154 5.32 -7.15 -2.79
CA GLY A 154 5.32 -7.40 -4.22
C GLY A 154 6.32 -8.49 -4.61
N PRO A 155 6.66 -8.60 -5.89
CA PRO A 155 7.45 -9.72 -6.41
C PRO A 155 8.90 -9.76 -5.92
N TYR A 156 9.48 -8.63 -5.47
CA TYR A 156 10.90 -8.55 -5.10
C TYR A 156 11.21 -7.67 -3.89
N SER A 157 10.22 -7.05 -3.32
CA SER A 157 10.36 -6.25 -2.09
C SER A 157 9.05 -6.14 -1.34
N CYS A 158 9.14 -5.90 -0.04
CA CYS A 158 7.99 -5.51 0.77
C CYS A 158 8.23 -4.13 1.37
N TRP A 159 7.17 -3.37 1.53
CA TRP A 159 7.22 -2.02 2.06
C TRP A 159 6.23 -1.88 3.22
N GLY A 160 6.57 -1.02 4.15
CA GLY A 160 5.67 -0.76 5.26
C GLY A 160 5.85 0.61 5.87
N VAL A 161 4.86 0.99 6.66
CA VAL A 161 4.87 2.24 7.41
C VAL A 161 4.71 1.95 8.90
N SER A 162 5.52 2.62 9.72
CA SER A 162 5.45 2.52 11.19
C SER A 162 4.33 3.39 11.79
N GLY A 163 4.12 3.30 13.10
CA GLY A 163 3.14 4.13 13.82
C GLY A 163 3.37 5.63 13.65
N ASP A 164 4.61 6.07 13.54
CA ASP A 164 5.07 7.46 13.28
C ASP A 164 5.22 7.79 11.79
N GLU A 165 4.57 7.00 10.92
CA GLU A 165 4.48 7.23 9.47
C GLU A 165 5.83 7.09 8.72
N LEU A 166 6.88 6.60 9.37
CA LEU A 166 8.17 6.35 8.74
C LEU A 166 8.05 5.17 7.75
N ILE A 167 8.69 5.32 6.60
CA ILE A 167 8.64 4.36 5.51
C ILE A 167 9.83 3.41 5.59
N TRP A 168 9.58 2.11 5.43
CA TRP A 168 10.56 1.05 5.50
C TRP A 168 10.42 0.08 4.33
N ILE A 169 11.55 -0.42 3.82
CA ILE A 169 11.60 -1.46 2.78
C ILE A 169 12.35 -2.69 3.29
N MET A 170 11.82 -3.87 3.00
CA MET A 170 12.47 -5.17 3.06
C MET A 170 12.85 -5.59 1.64
N LYS A 171 14.14 -5.77 1.37
CA LYS A 171 14.67 -6.22 0.06
C LYS A 171 14.90 -7.72 0.05
N GLY A 172 15.08 -8.29 -1.15
CA GLY A 172 15.44 -9.70 -1.31
C GLY A 172 14.29 -10.66 -1.01
N VAL A 173 13.06 -10.17 -1.05
CA VAL A 173 11.86 -11.00 -1.02
C VAL A 173 11.71 -11.70 -2.37
N SER A 174 11.26 -12.94 -2.34
CA SER A 174 10.95 -13.74 -3.53
C SER A 174 9.78 -14.68 -3.22
N GLY A 175 9.25 -15.38 -4.21
CA GLY A 175 8.07 -16.23 -4.05
C GLY A 175 8.12 -17.22 -2.89
N ASN A 176 9.31 -17.69 -2.50
CA ASN A 176 9.51 -18.63 -1.40
C ASN A 176 10.31 -18.08 -0.21
N THR A 177 10.58 -16.80 -0.17
CA THR A 177 11.39 -16.14 0.88
C THR A 177 10.76 -14.82 1.32
N CYS A 178 9.70 -14.91 2.10
CA CYS A 178 8.96 -13.75 2.58
C CYS A 178 9.74 -12.90 3.60
N SER A 179 10.75 -13.44 4.25
CA SER A 179 11.63 -12.74 5.20
C SER A 179 12.72 -11.90 4.52
N GLY A 180 12.89 -12.04 3.20
CA GLY A 180 13.85 -11.26 2.42
C GLY A 180 15.25 -11.26 3.01
N SER A 181 15.88 -10.06 3.06
CA SER A 181 17.21 -9.85 3.66
C SER A 181 17.24 -9.94 5.19
N GLY A 182 16.07 -10.06 5.83
CA GLY A 182 15.93 -10.11 7.30
C GLY A 182 16.06 -8.75 8.00
N SER A 183 16.27 -7.65 7.26
CA SER A 183 16.40 -6.31 7.82
C SER A 183 15.69 -5.25 6.98
N PHE A 184 15.05 -4.30 7.68
CA PHE A 184 14.40 -3.16 7.07
C PHE A 184 15.38 -2.00 6.87
N VAL A 185 15.22 -1.30 5.74
CA VAL A 185 15.96 -0.07 5.43
C VAL A 185 14.96 1.09 5.40
N LYS A 186 15.29 2.18 6.08
CA LYS A 186 14.45 3.37 6.11
C LYS A 186 14.51 4.12 4.77
N ILE A 187 13.35 4.53 4.29
CA ILE A 187 13.20 5.37 3.08
C ILE A 187 12.76 6.77 3.51
N PRO A 188 13.33 7.85 2.96
CA PRO A 188 12.88 9.21 3.23
C PRO A 188 11.43 9.44 2.83
N GLY A 189 10.69 10.19 3.66
CA GLY A 189 9.27 10.50 3.49
C GLY A 189 8.41 10.03 4.66
N LEU A 190 7.12 10.39 4.62
CA LEU A 190 6.11 9.99 5.60
C LEU A 190 4.85 9.55 4.87
N LEU A 191 4.31 8.38 5.22
CA LEU A 191 3.08 7.83 4.65
C LEU A 191 2.20 7.24 5.76
N SER A 192 0.90 7.29 5.57
CA SER A 192 -0.08 6.65 6.46
C SER A 192 -0.43 5.23 6.02
N MET A 193 -0.35 4.94 4.72
CA MET A 193 -0.46 3.60 4.12
C MET A 193 0.46 3.51 2.90
N ILE A 194 0.83 2.28 2.51
CA ILE A 194 1.69 1.99 1.38
C ILE A 194 1.25 0.69 0.71
N GLU A 195 1.32 0.63 -0.60
CA GLU A 195 0.92 -0.53 -1.40
C GLU A 195 1.97 -0.87 -2.43
N VAL A 196 2.25 -2.15 -2.57
CA VAL A 196 3.16 -2.70 -3.60
C VAL A 196 2.33 -3.52 -4.58
N ALA A 197 2.33 -3.08 -5.82
CA ALA A 197 1.61 -3.73 -6.91
C ALA A 197 2.26 -5.06 -7.35
N THR A 198 1.51 -5.85 -8.10
CA THR A 198 1.97 -7.14 -8.65
C THR A 198 3.13 -7.02 -9.65
N ASP A 199 3.32 -5.84 -10.25
CA ASP A 199 4.49 -5.52 -11.10
C ASP A 199 5.67 -4.93 -10.30
N GLY A 200 5.49 -4.70 -8.99
CA GLY A 200 6.48 -4.13 -8.08
C GLY A 200 6.42 -2.61 -7.95
N SER A 201 5.53 -1.92 -8.67
CA SER A 201 5.27 -0.48 -8.49
C SER A 201 4.82 -0.18 -7.06
N VAL A 202 5.23 0.96 -6.51
CA VAL A 202 4.95 1.32 -5.11
C VAL A 202 4.19 2.63 -5.06
N PHE A 203 3.09 2.64 -4.34
CA PHE A 203 2.24 3.80 -4.11
C PHE A 203 1.96 3.98 -2.62
N GLY A 204 1.61 5.18 -2.21
CA GLY A 204 1.23 5.41 -0.83
C GLY A 204 0.50 6.73 -0.63
N VAL A 205 -0.21 6.83 0.47
CA VAL A 205 -0.95 8.04 0.87
C VAL A 205 -0.43 8.51 2.22
N ASN A 206 -0.19 9.80 2.36
CA ASN A 206 0.21 10.38 3.64
C ASN A 206 -1.03 10.79 4.48
N SER A 207 -0.80 11.21 5.72
CA SER A 207 -1.87 11.64 6.65
C SER A 207 -2.61 12.90 6.20
N GLN A 208 -2.05 13.68 5.26
CA GLN A 208 -2.71 14.83 4.65
C GLN A 208 -3.55 14.46 3.42
N GLY A 209 -3.62 13.16 3.06
CA GLY A 209 -4.36 12.67 1.90
C GLY A 209 -3.66 12.92 0.57
N VAL A 210 -2.34 13.17 0.56
CA VAL A 210 -1.57 13.27 -0.70
C VAL A 210 -1.14 11.87 -1.13
N LEU A 211 -1.44 11.53 -2.37
CA LEU A 211 -1.05 10.28 -3.02
C LEU A 211 0.32 10.44 -3.68
N TYR A 212 1.17 9.44 -3.53
CA TYR A 212 2.51 9.38 -4.10
C TYR A 212 2.76 8.07 -4.83
N GLN A 213 3.57 8.13 -5.89
CA GLN A 213 4.21 7.01 -6.54
C GLN A 213 5.71 7.05 -6.25
N ARG A 214 6.30 5.89 -5.96
CA ARG A 214 7.76 5.74 -5.90
C ARG A 214 8.31 5.59 -7.30
N THR A 215 9.29 6.42 -7.70
CA THR A 215 9.88 6.40 -9.04
C THR A 215 11.03 5.40 -9.14
N ASP A 216 11.31 4.94 -10.35
CA ASP A 216 12.45 4.08 -10.70
C ASP A 216 12.54 2.77 -9.89
N VAL A 217 11.40 2.27 -9.41
CA VAL A 217 11.33 0.97 -8.75
C VAL A 217 11.49 -0.13 -9.79
N SER A 218 12.40 -1.06 -9.54
CA SER A 218 12.65 -2.22 -10.39
C SER A 218 13.28 -3.35 -9.57
N GLN A 219 13.38 -4.54 -10.14
CA GLN A 219 14.05 -5.65 -9.49
C GLN A 219 15.53 -5.34 -9.12
N SER A 220 16.24 -4.59 -9.96
CA SER A 220 17.62 -4.15 -9.69
C SER A 220 17.71 -2.93 -8.76
N ASN A 221 16.64 -2.14 -8.67
CA ASN A 221 16.50 -0.99 -7.77
C ASN A 221 15.18 -1.04 -6.99
N PRO A 222 14.98 -1.99 -6.08
CA PRO A 222 13.70 -2.16 -5.39
C PRO A 222 13.33 -0.98 -4.48
N ALA A 223 14.30 -0.15 -4.08
CA ALA A 223 14.05 1.06 -3.27
C ALA A 223 13.59 2.27 -4.09
N GLY A 224 13.73 2.24 -5.42
CA GLY A 224 13.46 3.40 -6.26
C GLY A 224 14.32 4.62 -5.91
N THR A 225 13.96 5.79 -6.39
CA THR A 225 14.73 7.03 -6.21
C THR A 225 13.99 8.12 -5.47
N ASP A 226 12.77 8.48 -5.89
CA ASP A 226 12.05 9.63 -5.33
C ASP A 226 10.54 9.37 -5.22
N TRP A 227 9.80 10.32 -4.65
CA TRP A 227 8.35 10.32 -4.55
C TRP A 227 7.74 11.36 -5.47
N LEU A 228 6.90 10.92 -6.41
CA LEU A 228 6.11 11.78 -7.30
C LEU A 228 4.70 11.88 -6.76
N SER A 229 4.21 13.11 -6.51
CA SER A 229 2.83 13.32 -6.08
C SER A 229 1.85 13.19 -7.25
N ILE A 230 0.71 12.58 -6.97
CA ILE A 230 -0.36 12.30 -7.95
C ILE A 230 -1.66 12.92 -7.44
N VAL A 231 -2.45 13.50 -8.35
CA VAL A 231 -3.79 14.01 -8.05
C VAL A 231 -4.83 13.18 -8.81
N ALA A 232 -5.55 12.35 -8.06
CA ALA A 232 -6.66 11.55 -8.57
C ALA A 232 -8.01 11.98 -7.95
N CYS A 233 -8.01 12.46 -6.72
CA CYS A 233 -9.20 12.89 -5.97
C CYS A 233 -9.13 14.40 -5.65
N PRO A 234 -10.23 15.17 -5.80
CA PRO A 234 -10.20 16.61 -5.58
C PRO A 234 -9.97 17.01 -4.11
N ASN A 235 -10.42 16.19 -3.16
CA ASN A 235 -10.38 16.48 -1.72
C ASN A 235 -9.42 15.57 -0.94
N GLY A 236 -8.51 14.89 -1.65
CA GLY A 236 -7.52 13.98 -1.07
C GLY A 236 -7.90 12.50 -1.15
N HIS A 237 -6.91 11.67 -0.85
CA HIS A 237 -6.92 10.23 -1.03
C HIS A 237 -6.93 9.53 0.33
N LYS A 238 -7.59 8.39 0.42
CA LYS A 238 -7.68 7.53 1.62
C LYS A 238 -6.91 6.23 1.45
N HIS A 239 -7.04 5.60 0.29
CA HIS A 239 -6.41 4.32 -0.04
C HIS A 239 -6.06 4.25 -1.52
N VAL A 240 -5.07 3.43 -1.87
CA VAL A 240 -4.61 3.23 -3.25
C VAL A 240 -4.22 1.78 -3.44
N SER A 241 -4.41 1.26 -4.65
CA SER A 241 -3.82 0.02 -5.15
C SER A 241 -3.59 0.11 -6.66
N PHE A 242 -2.73 -0.74 -7.22
CA PHE A 242 -2.38 -0.70 -8.63
C PHE A 242 -2.21 -2.11 -9.19
N ASP A 243 -2.81 -2.38 -10.34
CA ASP A 243 -2.62 -3.63 -11.08
C ASP A 243 -2.92 -3.42 -12.57
N LEU A 244 -2.19 -4.12 -13.45
CA LEU A 244 -2.38 -4.14 -14.90
C LEU A 244 -2.45 -2.73 -15.54
N GLY A 245 -1.62 -1.79 -15.07
CA GLY A 245 -1.56 -0.43 -15.61
C GLY A 245 -2.68 0.51 -15.12
N LEU A 246 -3.52 0.05 -14.21
CA LEU A 246 -4.64 0.81 -13.65
C LEU A 246 -4.40 1.14 -12.17
N LEU A 247 -4.48 2.42 -11.87
CA LEU A 247 -4.42 2.93 -10.51
C LEU A 247 -5.84 3.05 -9.94
N TRP A 248 -6.08 2.37 -8.84
CA TRP A 248 -7.35 2.36 -8.11
C TRP A 248 -7.21 3.18 -6.84
N VAL A 249 -8.10 4.14 -6.67
CA VAL A 249 -8.00 5.11 -5.56
C VAL A 249 -9.33 5.24 -4.86
N VAL A 250 -9.31 5.16 -3.53
CA VAL A 250 -10.42 5.56 -2.68
C VAL A 250 -10.16 6.98 -2.22
N CYS A 251 -11.07 7.88 -2.54
CA CYS A 251 -11.03 9.27 -2.09
C CYS A 251 -11.44 9.40 -0.61
N VAL A 252 -11.17 10.53 0.01
CA VAL A 252 -11.53 10.80 1.43
C VAL A 252 -13.05 10.67 1.66
N ASP A 253 -13.87 11.03 0.68
CA ASP A 253 -15.34 10.89 0.72
C ASP A 253 -15.83 9.45 0.47
N GLY A 254 -14.92 8.49 0.26
CA GLY A 254 -15.21 7.09 -0.03
C GLY A 254 -15.48 6.78 -1.50
N SER A 255 -15.58 7.79 -2.39
CA SER A 255 -15.74 7.53 -3.83
C SER A 255 -14.53 6.81 -4.42
N VAL A 256 -14.75 6.00 -5.44
CA VAL A 256 -13.71 5.19 -6.07
C VAL A 256 -13.37 5.76 -7.45
N ARG A 257 -12.08 5.87 -7.74
CA ARG A 257 -11.57 6.28 -9.04
C ARG A 257 -10.67 5.22 -9.64
N ARG A 258 -10.81 4.99 -10.95
CA ARG A 258 -9.92 4.22 -11.78
C ARG A 258 -9.16 5.18 -12.69
N CYS A 259 -7.84 5.17 -12.65
CA CYS A 259 -6.99 6.08 -13.41
C CYS A 259 -5.99 5.30 -14.27
N THR A 260 -5.66 5.82 -15.44
CA THR A 260 -4.51 5.38 -16.24
C THR A 260 -3.29 6.23 -15.91
N LEU A 261 -2.15 5.57 -15.71
CA LEU A 261 -0.84 6.19 -15.51
C LEU A 261 -0.16 6.46 -16.86
#